data_d5bc675c2b34df13ebfb884946779def
#
_entry.id   d5bc675c2b34df13ebfb884946779def
#
_cell.length_a   1.000
_cell.length_b   1.000
_cell.length_c   1.000
_cell.angle_alpha   90.00
_cell.angle_beta   90.00
_cell.angle_gamma   90.00
#
_symmetry.space_group_name_H-M   'P 1'
#
loop_
_entity.id
_entity.type
_entity.pdbx_description
1 polymer ?
#
loop_
_entity_poly.entity_id
_entity_poly.type
_entity_poly.pdbx_seq_one_letter_code
_entity_poly.pdbx_strand_id
1 'polypeptide(L)'
;MMKRAFRGIVLVLVTAGLALAGSARAADPEKKTADAQKLVVDAGATFDEFWKDRDLEWLRKHKADAKGFLIAPEIVKAGFVFGGSGGRAVLVAKGPKGWEGPAFYSMGTASVGFQAGVSVMTVVAVVMTQKGLDSLMSSSLKFGADASVAAGPVGVGTGVSGIKADFVIYSKAKGLYGGANFEGAVVKPSEDFNKAYYSQDCTPIDIIVKGSVPHNKAADSPLFWRIAK
;
A
#
# COMPACT_ATOMS: atom_id res chain seq x y z
N MET A 1 56.17 13.28 -30.54
CA MET A 1 55.17 12.62 -31.40
C MET A 1 54.20 11.76 -30.56
N MET A 2 53.44 12.36 -29.68
CA MET A 2 52.53 11.57 -28.79
C MET A 2 51.45 12.47 -28.18
N LYS A 3 50.59 13.08 -29.00
CA LYS A 3 49.44 13.93 -28.56
C LYS A 3 48.23 13.85 -29.48
N ARG A 4 48.06 12.81 -30.29
CA ARG A 4 46.93 12.68 -31.22
C ARG A 4 46.01 11.46 -31.04
N ALA A 5 46.22 10.64 -30.01
CA ALA A 5 45.45 9.39 -29.84
C ALA A 5 44.30 9.45 -28.79
N PHE A 6 44.02 10.60 -28.18
CA PHE A 6 43.04 10.68 -27.06
C PHE A 6 41.73 11.41 -27.38
N ARG A 7 41.53 11.78 -28.67
CA ARG A 7 40.30 12.52 -29.07
C ARG A 7 39.24 11.69 -29.78
N GLY A 8 39.47 10.40 -29.98
CA GLY A 8 38.57 9.53 -30.77
C GLY A 8 37.60 8.66 -29.95
N ILE A 9 37.75 8.54 -28.60
CA ILE A 9 36.99 7.57 -27.82
C ILE A 9 35.81 8.19 -27.04
N VAL A 10 35.70 9.51 -26.94
CA VAL A 10 34.62 10.16 -26.17
C VAL A 10 33.37 10.41 -27.01
N LEU A 11 33.37 10.24 -28.32
CA LEU A 11 32.24 10.59 -29.18
C LEU A 11 31.34 9.40 -29.57
N VAL A 12 31.64 8.18 -29.16
CA VAL A 12 30.83 6.98 -29.54
C VAL A 12 29.89 6.52 -28.41
N LEU A 13 30.01 7.06 -27.18
CA LEU A 13 29.16 6.65 -26.04
C LEU A 13 27.93 7.53 -25.83
N VAL A 14 27.69 8.56 -26.63
CA VAL A 14 26.53 9.47 -26.48
C VAL A 14 25.37 9.12 -27.43
N THR A 15 25.59 8.30 -28.46
CA THR A 15 24.53 7.97 -29.44
C THR A 15 23.77 6.68 -29.16
N ALA A 16 24.16 5.87 -28.15
CA ALA A 16 23.45 4.64 -27.80
C ALA A 16 22.36 4.83 -26.72
N GLY A 17 22.21 6.04 -26.18
CA GLY A 17 21.28 6.34 -25.09
C GLY A 17 19.87 6.81 -25.50
N LEU A 18 19.58 6.96 -26.80
CA LEU A 18 18.35 7.62 -27.25
C LEU A 18 17.33 6.71 -27.94
N ALA A 19 17.47 5.41 -27.88
CA ALA A 19 16.56 4.47 -28.54
C ALA A 19 15.70 3.61 -27.59
N LEU A 20 15.64 3.93 -26.31
CA LEU A 20 14.73 3.29 -25.33
C LEU A 20 13.66 4.26 -24.82
N ALA A 21 13.20 5.18 -25.66
CA ALA A 21 11.89 5.75 -25.52
C ALA A 21 10.86 4.66 -25.93
N GLY A 22 10.79 3.59 -25.12
CA GLY A 22 9.73 2.62 -25.20
C GLY A 22 8.42 3.37 -25.02
N SER A 23 7.59 3.34 -26.05
CA SER A 23 6.21 3.83 -26.02
C SER A 23 5.59 3.39 -24.69
N ALA A 24 5.30 4.32 -23.80
CA ALA A 24 4.44 4.07 -22.66
C ALA A 24 3.08 3.70 -23.25
N ARG A 25 2.90 2.41 -23.52
CA ARG A 25 1.64 1.85 -24.01
C ARG A 25 0.65 2.14 -22.90
N ALA A 26 -0.34 2.97 -23.18
CA ALA A 26 -1.45 3.19 -22.27
C ALA A 26 -1.92 1.83 -21.80
N ALA A 27 -1.91 1.61 -20.47
CA ALA A 27 -2.29 0.31 -19.93
C ALA A 27 -3.71 0.01 -20.38
N ASP A 28 -3.89 -1.19 -20.92
CA ASP A 28 -5.18 -1.69 -21.39
C ASP A 28 -6.23 -1.53 -20.28
N PRO A 29 -7.35 -0.83 -20.51
CA PRO A 29 -8.38 -0.60 -19.50
C PRO A 29 -8.93 -1.91 -18.91
N GLU A 30 -9.11 -2.95 -19.75
CA GLU A 30 -9.59 -4.25 -19.29
C GLU A 30 -8.59 -4.91 -18.35
N LYS A 31 -7.31 -4.88 -18.72
CA LYS A 31 -6.24 -5.39 -17.87
C LYS A 31 -6.20 -4.66 -16.53
N LYS A 32 -6.34 -3.33 -16.53
CA LYS A 32 -6.32 -2.55 -15.29
C LYS A 32 -7.51 -2.87 -14.39
N THR A 33 -8.68 -3.11 -14.95
CA THR A 33 -9.86 -3.57 -14.21
C THR A 33 -9.61 -4.95 -13.58
N ALA A 34 -9.06 -5.89 -14.34
CA ALA A 34 -8.71 -7.21 -13.82
C ALA A 34 -7.64 -7.13 -12.71
N ASP A 35 -6.63 -6.27 -12.87
CA ASP A 35 -5.60 -6.04 -11.86
C ASP A 35 -6.19 -5.44 -10.56
N ALA A 36 -7.15 -4.51 -10.67
CA ALA A 36 -7.84 -3.93 -9.52
C ALA A 36 -8.69 -4.98 -8.79
N GLN A 37 -9.45 -5.80 -9.52
CA GLN A 37 -10.22 -6.90 -8.95
C GLN A 37 -9.33 -7.93 -8.25
N LYS A 38 -8.22 -8.31 -8.89
CA LYS A 38 -7.23 -9.21 -8.30
C LYS A 38 -6.66 -8.64 -6.99
N LEU A 39 -6.35 -7.35 -6.97
CA LEU A 39 -5.82 -6.70 -5.78
C LEU A 39 -6.81 -6.78 -4.59
N VAL A 40 -8.11 -6.66 -4.83
CA VAL A 40 -9.14 -6.84 -3.78
C VAL A 40 -9.15 -8.28 -3.25
N VAL A 41 -9.07 -9.26 -4.14
CA VAL A 41 -9.01 -10.68 -3.76
C VAL A 41 -7.76 -10.97 -2.93
N ASP A 42 -6.61 -10.49 -3.38
CA ASP A 42 -5.32 -10.65 -2.68
C ASP A 42 -5.33 -9.94 -1.32
N ALA A 43 -5.91 -8.74 -1.23
CA ALA A 43 -6.09 -8.03 0.03
C ALA A 43 -6.97 -8.82 1.01
N GLY A 44 -8.04 -9.45 0.52
CA GLY A 44 -8.87 -10.32 1.32
C GLY A 44 -8.12 -11.54 1.86
N ALA A 45 -7.33 -12.20 1.03
CA ALA A 45 -6.49 -13.33 1.44
C ALA A 45 -5.43 -12.91 2.47
N THR A 46 -4.80 -11.75 2.24
CA THR A 46 -3.84 -11.16 3.18
C THR A 46 -4.48 -10.86 4.53
N PHE A 47 -5.66 -10.22 4.54
CA PHE A 47 -6.37 -9.94 5.79
C PHE A 47 -6.70 -11.23 6.54
N ASP A 48 -7.16 -12.29 5.84
CA ASP A 48 -7.42 -13.60 6.44
C ASP A 48 -6.19 -14.23 7.07
N GLU A 49 -5.04 -14.14 6.40
CA GLU A 49 -3.79 -14.67 6.93
C GLU A 49 -3.44 -13.98 8.26
N PHE A 50 -3.48 -12.65 8.29
CA PHE A 50 -3.20 -11.88 9.50
C PHE A 50 -4.26 -12.12 10.58
N TRP A 51 -5.52 -12.22 10.20
CA TRP A 51 -6.63 -12.46 11.14
C TRP A 51 -6.54 -13.80 11.85
N LYS A 52 -6.13 -14.85 11.16
CA LYS A 52 -6.01 -16.21 11.69
C LYS A 52 -4.73 -16.44 12.49
N ASP A 53 -3.78 -15.54 12.38
CA ASP A 53 -2.50 -15.68 13.06
C ASP A 53 -2.65 -15.47 14.57
N ARG A 54 -2.22 -16.46 15.36
CA ARG A 54 -2.36 -16.44 16.81
C ARG A 54 -1.56 -15.30 17.44
N ASP A 55 -0.43 -14.95 16.86
CA ASP A 55 0.46 -13.91 17.36
C ASP A 55 -0.11 -12.50 17.20
N LEU A 56 -1.20 -12.32 16.43
CA LEU A 56 -1.87 -11.04 16.22
C LEU A 56 -3.15 -10.89 17.05
N GLU A 57 -3.10 -11.30 18.31
CA GLU A 57 -4.23 -11.18 19.25
C GLU A 57 -4.70 -9.73 19.41
N TRP A 58 -3.76 -8.78 19.44
CA TRP A 58 -4.07 -7.36 19.56
C TRP A 58 -4.95 -6.87 18.40
N LEU A 59 -4.63 -7.28 17.18
CA LEU A 59 -5.41 -6.93 15.97
C LEU A 59 -6.89 -7.36 16.13
N ARG A 60 -7.12 -8.57 16.60
CA ARG A 60 -8.48 -9.11 16.83
C ARG A 60 -9.22 -8.36 17.93
N LYS A 61 -8.55 -8.07 19.05
CA LYS A 61 -9.16 -7.38 20.20
C LYS A 61 -9.56 -5.94 19.87
N HIS A 62 -8.81 -5.25 19.00
CA HIS A 62 -9.04 -3.83 18.68
C HIS A 62 -9.73 -3.60 17.34
N LYS A 63 -10.23 -4.65 16.70
CA LYS A 63 -10.99 -4.53 15.45
C LYS A 63 -12.21 -3.60 15.57
N ALA A 64 -12.93 -3.68 16.69
CA ALA A 64 -14.12 -2.86 16.93
C ALA A 64 -13.77 -1.35 16.96
N ASP A 65 -12.58 -1.00 17.46
CA ASP A 65 -12.10 0.37 17.59
C ASP A 65 -11.58 0.91 16.25
N ALA A 66 -11.17 0.02 15.34
CA ALA A 66 -10.62 0.40 14.04
C ALA A 66 -11.63 1.22 13.22
N LYS A 67 -11.13 2.30 12.61
CA LYS A 67 -11.84 3.12 11.62
C LYS A 67 -11.72 2.56 10.21
N GLY A 68 -10.66 1.78 9.95
CA GLY A 68 -10.40 1.18 8.65
C GLY A 68 -9.22 0.23 8.66
N PHE A 69 -9.03 -0.43 7.52
CA PHE A 69 -7.88 -1.29 7.24
C PHE A 69 -7.32 -0.94 5.87
N LEU A 70 -6.05 -0.53 5.84
CA LEU A 70 -5.30 -0.34 4.60
C LEU A 70 -4.40 -1.56 4.42
N ILE A 71 -4.66 -2.35 3.38
CA ILE A 71 -4.06 -3.66 3.16
C ILE A 71 -3.25 -3.62 1.87
N ALA A 72 -1.96 -3.88 1.97
CA ALA A 72 -1.07 -4.03 0.83
C ALA A 72 -0.58 -5.48 0.76
N PRO A 73 -1.14 -6.28 -0.16
CA PRO A 73 -0.77 -7.69 -0.32
C PRO A 73 0.68 -7.87 -0.73
N GLU A 74 1.21 -6.90 -1.46
CA GLU A 74 2.56 -6.95 -1.97
C GLU A 74 3.22 -5.57 -1.97
N ILE A 75 4.30 -5.44 -1.20
CA ILE A 75 5.22 -4.31 -1.24
C ILE A 75 6.58 -4.87 -1.63
N VAL A 76 7.05 -4.51 -2.81
CA VAL A 76 8.40 -4.88 -3.29
C VAL A 76 9.39 -3.84 -2.80
N LYS A 77 10.41 -4.28 -2.12
CA LYS A 77 11.56 -3.46 -1.71
C LYS A 77 12.79 -3.89 -2.52
N ALA A 78 13.43 -2.95 -3.16
CA ALA A 78 14.67 -3.18 -3.91
C ALA A 78 15.66 -2.05 -3.65
N GLY A 79 16.97 -2.37 -3.63
CA GLY A 79 18.01 -1.37 -3.46
C GLY A 79 19.42 -1.96 -3.51
N PHE A 80 20.38 -1.07 -3.75
CA PHE A 80 21.82 -1.35 -3.65
C PHE A 80 22.51 -0.29 -2.79
N VAL A 81 22.67 0.93 -3.25
CA VAL A 81 23.14 2.10 -2.48
C VAL A 81 21.95 3.02 -2.22
N PHE A 82 21.11 3.17 -3.24
CA PHE A 82 19.81 3.80 -3.17
C PHE A 82 18.78 2.70 -3.33
N GLY A 83 17.73 2.77 -2.55
CA GLY A 83 16.68 1.79 -2.58
C GLY A 83 15.32 2.46 -2.45
N GLY A 84 14.29 1.66 -2.70
CA GLY A 84 12.92 2.06 -2.50
C GLY A 84 12.04 0.86 -2.28
N SER A 85 10.85 1.12 -1.82
CA SER A 85 9.79 0.13 -1.83
C SER A 85 8.56 0.71 -2.50
N GLY A 86 7.78 -0.16 -3.11
CA GLY A 86 6.53 0.24 -3.73
C GLY A 86 5.56 -0.90 -3.85
N GLY A 87 4.28 -0.57 -3.82
CA GLY A 87 3.18 -1.51 -4.00
C GLY A 87 1.85 -0.80 -4.03
N ARG A 88 0.79 -1.60 -4.15
CA ARG A 88 -0.58 -1.11 -4.11
C ARG A 88 -1.28 -1.60 -2.86
N ALA A 89 -2.24 -0.79 -2.39
CA ALA A 89 -3.02 -1.10 -1.21
C ALA A 89 -4.51 -0.87 -1.47
N VAL A 90 -5.31 -1.54 -0.68
CA VAL A 90 -6.77 -1.42 -0.65
C VAL A 90 -7.18 -0.92 0.72
N LEU A 91 -7.97 0.14 0.76
CA LEU A 91 -8.61 0.66 1.97
C LEU A 91 -10.06 0.19 2.03
N VAL A 92 -10.43 -0.38 3.16
CA VAL A 92 -11.82 -0.57 3.59
C VAL A 92 -11.97 0.16 4.92
N ALA A 93 -12.95 1.04 5.04
CA ALA A 93 -13.12 1.87 6.22
C ALA A 93 -14.59 2.05 6.60
N LYS A 94 -14.83 2.48 7.84
CA LYS A 94 -16.16 2.82 8.33
C LYS A 94 -16.63 4.11 7.70
N GLY A 95 -17.77 4.07 7.03
CA GLY A 95 -18.45 5.19 6.41
C GLY A 95 -19.92 5.27 6.84
N PRO A 96 -20.73 6.06 6.14
CA PRO A 96 -22.11 6.35 6.55
C PRO A 96 -23.04 5.14 6.50
N LYS A 97 -22.74 4.14 5.68
CA LYS A 97 -23.56 2.92 5.52
C LYS A 97 -22.93 1.67 6.17
N GLY A 98 -21.89 1.84 6.95
CA GLY A 98 -21.12 0.77 7.57
C GLY A 98 -19.70 0.69 7.01
N TRP A 99 -19.23 -0.51 6.65
CA TRP A 99 -17.95 -0.67 5.97
C TRP A 99 -18.07 -0.27 4.51
N GLU A 100 -17.25 0.66 4.07
CA GLU A 100 -17.23 1.22 2.72
C GLU A 100 -15.89 0.94 2.05
N GLY A 101 -15.85 0.95 0.72
CA GLY A 101 -14.68 0.66 -0.09
C GLY A 101 -14.99 -0.40 -1.16
N PRO A 102 -13.97 -0.95 -1.82
CA PRO A 102 -12.54 -0.70 -1.65
C PRO A 102 -12.09 0.63 -2.30
N ALA A 103 -11.25 1.41 -1.62
CA ALA A 103 -10.53 2.51 -2.25
C ALA A 103 -9.08 2.11 -2.48
N PHE A 104 -8.52 2.45 -3.62
CA PHE A 104 -7.20 2.00 -4.04
C PHE A 104 -6.13 3.07 -3.81
N TYR A 105 -4.96 2.62 -3.37
CA TYR A 105 -3.82 3.46 -3.05
C TYR A 105 -2.53 2.88 -3.62
N SER A 106 -1.55 3.75 -3.84
CA SER A 106 -0.15 3.39 -4.04
C SER A 106 0.63 3.73 -2.78
N MET A 107 1.51 2.83 -2.36
CA MET A 107 2.43 3.05 -1.24
C MET A 107 3.86 2.97 -1.72
N GLY A 108 4.74 3.80 -1.17
CA GLY A 108 6.15 3.74 -1.50
C GLY A 108 7.03 4.45 -0.50
N THR A 109 8.29 4.02 -0.44
CA THR A 109 9.36 4.71 0.31
C THR A 109 10.58 4.87 -0.58
N ALA A 110 11.35 5.93 -0.34
CA ALA A 110 12.73 6.02 -0.80
C ALA A 110 13.65 5.79 0.40
N SER A 111 14.72 5.06 0.22
CA SER A 111 15.71 4.78 1.24
C SER A 111 17.12 4.85 0.69
N VAL A 112 18.08 5.24 1.56
CA VAL A 112 19.50 5.20 1.28
C VAL A 112 20.11 4.17 2.24
N GLY A 113 20.86 3.22 1.71
CA GLY A 113 21.51 2.19 2.54
C GLY A 113 22.32 1.19 1.72
N PHE A 114 23.33 0.60 2.35
CA PHE A 114 24.25 -0.34 1.72
C PHE A 114 23.76 -1.79 1.68
N GLN A 115 22.46 -2.03 1.64
CA GLN A 115 21.90 -3.38 1.52
C GLN A 115 21.44 -3.64 0.09
N ALA A 116 22.20 -4.50 -0.61
CA ALA A 116 21.77 -5.01 -1.91
C ALA A 116 20.75 -6.13 -1.70
N GLY A 117 19.62 -6.04 -2.40
CA GLY A 117 18.64 -7.11 -2.39
C GLY A 117 17.26 -6.71 -2.85
N VAL A 118 16.46 -7.74 -3.06
CA VAL A 118 15.02 -7.62 -3.32
C VAL A 118 14.29 -8.40 -2.23
N SER A 119 13.28 -7.80 -1.64
CA SER A 119 12.38 -8.46 -0.71
C SER A 119 10.93 -8.07 -0.98
N VAL A 120 10.04 -8.99 -0.68
CA VAL A 120 8.60 -8.78 -0.78
C VAL A 120 8.01 -8.90 0.62
N MET A 121 7.11 -7.99 0.97
CA MET A 121 6.39 -8.02 2.24
C MET A 121 4.91 -7.75 2.02
N THR A 122 4.11 -8.30 2.91
CA THR A 122 2.70 -7.97 3.06
C THR A 122 2.52 -6.98 4.21
N VAL A 123 1.54 -6.08 4.10
CA VAL A 123 1.28 -5.04 5.10
C VAL A 123 -0.22 -4.95 5.39
N VAL A 124 -0.55 -4.90 6.68
CA VAL A 124 -1.88 -4.54 7.17
C VAL A 124 -1.72 -3.36 8.13
N ALA A 125 -2.24 -2.20 7.75
CA ALA A 125 -2.28 -1.02 8.58
C ALA A 125 -3.70 -0.81 9.10
N VAL A 126 -3.86 -0.88 10.42
CA VAL A 126 -5.11 -0.58 11.12
C VAL A 126 -5.22 0.91 11.34
N VAL A 127 -6.26 1.52 10.83
CA VAL A 127 -6.55 2.95 11.03
C VAL A 127 -7.30 3.07 12.37
N MET A 128 -6.67 3.69 13.37
CA MET A 128 -7.21 3.73 14.73
C MET A 128 -7.98 5.01 15.02
N THR A 129 -7.63 6.12 14.38
CA THR A 129 -8.23 7.43 14.66
C THR A 129 -8.97 7.99 13.45
N GLN A 130 -9.90 8.91 13.73
CA GLN A 130 -10.56 9.66 12.66
C GLN A 130 -9.54 10.53 11.90
N LYS A 131 -8.58 11.14 12.60
CA LYS A 131 -7.48 11.88 11.96
C LYS A 131 -6.70 11.00 10.97
N GLY A 132 -6.39 9.75 11.35
CA GLY A 132 -5.74 8.81 10.44
C GLY A 132 -6.58 8.50 9.20
N LEU A 133 -7.90 8.32 9.37
CA LEU A 133 -8.80 8.10 8.24
C LEU A 133 -8.88 9.33 7.34
N ASP A 134 -9.04 10.52 7.92
CA ASP A 134 -9.14 11.77 7.18
C ASP A 134 -7.85 12.07 6.39
N SER A 135 -6.69 11.72 6.95
CA SER A 135 -5.41 11.89 6.26
C SER A 135 -5.28 11.02 5.00
N LEU A 136 -5.95 9.86 4.94
CA LEU A 136 -6.02 9.04 3.73
C LEU A 136 -6.91 9.66 2.63
N MET A 137 -7.78 10.58 3.00
CA MET A 137 -8.63 11.29 2.01
C MET A 137 -7.88 12.42 1.29
N SER A 138 -6.68 12.78 1.75
CA SER A 138 -5.83 13.78 1.11
C SER A 138 -5.15 13.23 -0.15
N SER A 139 -4.61 14.11 -0.98
CA SER A 139 -3.88 13.74 -2.20
C SER A 139 -2.57 12.98 -1.93
N SER A 140 -2.03 13.09 -0.73
CA SER A 140 -0.83 12.39 -0.29
C SER A 140 -0.76 12.39 1.22
N LEU A 141 -0.47 11.23 1.80
CA LEU A 141 -0.20 11.03 3.23
C LEU A 141 1.24 10.54 3.39
N LYS A 142 2.00 11.19 4.27
CA LYS A 142 3.34 10.73 4.67
C LYS A 142 3.31 10.25 6.11
N PHE A 143 3.54 8.96 6.30
CA PHE A 143 3.61 8.34 7.62
C PHE A 143 4.73 8.93 8.47
N GLY A 144 4.44 9.20 9.74
CA GLY A 144 5.37 9.83 10.68
C GLY A 144 5.38 11.36 10.62
N ALA A 145 4.92 11.98 9.52
CA ALA A 145 4.80 13.43 9.37
C ALA A 145 3.34 13.90 9.50
N ASP A 146 2.45 13.36 8.66
CA ASP A 146 1.04 13.78 8.62
C ASP A 146 0.18 13.00 9.61
N ALA A 147 0.54 11.74 9.85
CA ALA A 147 -0.13 10.86 10.80
C ALA A 147 0.88 9.98 11.53
N SER A 148 0.63 9.75 12.80
CA SER A 148 1.48 8.91 13.65
C SER A 148 1.32 7.43 13.34
N VAL A 149 2.43 6.69 13.39
CA VAL A 149 2.46 5.26 13.12
C VAL A 149 3.11 4.51 14.28
N ALA A 150 2.61 3.31 14.55
CA ALA A 150 3.23 2.38 15.50
C ALA A 150 3.31 0.99 14.87
N ALA A 151 4.33 0.23 15.22
CA ALA A 151 4.38 -1.19 14.90
C ALA A 151 3.33 -1.93 15.73
N GLY A 152 2.60 -2.83 15.08
CA GLY A 152 1.62 -3.67 15.76
C GLY A 152 2.30 -4.68 16.68
N PRO A 153 1.76 -4.92 17.89
CA PRO A 153 2.29 -5.92 18.81
C PRO A 153 2.16 -7.33 18.23
N VAL A 154 3.23 -8.13 18.36
CA VAL A 154 3.29 -9.52 17.90
C VAL A 154 3.58 -10.39 19.10
N GLY A 155 2.82 -11.47 19.27
CA GLY A 155 2.93 -12.43 20.37
C GLY A 155 1.68 -12.50 21.23
N VAL A 156 1.47 -13.67 21.86
CA VAL A 156 0.35 -13.93 22.76
C VAL A 156 0.60 -13.24 24.11
N GLY A 157 -0.40 -12.54 24.62
CA GLY A 157 -0.31 -11.88 25.93
C GLY A 157 0.51 -10.60 25.94
N THR A 158 0.93 -10.07 24.80
CA THR A 158 1.53 -8.74 24.71
C THR A 158 0.45 -7.67 24.96
N GLY A 159 0.14 -7.49 26.24
CA GLY A 159 -0.79 -6.49 26.73
C GLY A 159 -0.21 -5.08 26.60
N VAL A 160 0.07 -4.62 25.41
CA VAL A 160 0.36 -3.21 25.13
C VAL A 160 -0.99 -2.49 25.15
N SER A 161 -1.41 -2.11 26.36
CA SER A 161 -2.55 -1.20 26.51
C SER A 161 -2.09 0.22 26.15
N GLY A 162 -2.85 0.87 25.26
CA GLY A 162 -2.71 2.30 25.01
C GLY A 162 -1.74 2.70 23.88
N ILE A 163 -1.69 1.94 22.78
CA ILE A 163 -1.03 2.45 21.57
C ILE A 163 -1.80 3.69 21.09
N LYS A 164 -1.19 4.86 21.31
CA LYS A 164 -1.72 6.14 20.83
C LYS A 164 -1.07 6.47 19.49
N ALA A 165 -1.54 5.84 18.41
CA ALA A 165 -1.11 6.12 17.05
C ALA A 165 -2.31 6.21 16.12
N ASP A 166 -2.18 6.97 15.05
CA ASP A 166 -3.23 7.04 14.02
C ASP A 166 -3.30 5.73 13.22
N PHE A 167 -2.13 5.08 13.05
CA PHE A 167 -2.01 3.79 12.36
C PHE A 167 -1.20 2.80 13.20
N VAL A 168 -1.71 1.56 13.30
CA VAL A 168 -0.97 0.41 13.83
C VAL A 168 -0.67 -0.52 12.67
N ILE A 169 0.62 -0.72 12.37
CA ILE A 169 1.06 -1.38 11.16
C ILE A 169 1.69 -2.73 11.48
N TYR A 170 1.17 -3.77 10.85
CA TYR A 170 1.74 -5.11 10.81
C TYR A 170 2.37 -5.36 9.45
N SER A 171 3.57 -5.91 9.44
CA SER A 171 4.22 -6.35 8.20
C SER A 171 4.81 -7.73 8.34
N LYS A 172 4.75 -8.51 7.26
CA LYS A 172 5.28 -9.87 7.20
C LYS A 172 6.14 -10.02 5.95
N ALA A 173 7.38 -10.45 6.12
CA ALA A 173 8.31 -10.76 5.04
C ALA A 173 8.86 -12.16 5.24
N LYS A 174 8.86 -13.01 4.21
CA LYS A 174 9.33 -14.41 4.26
C LYS A 174 8.75 -15.21 5.43
N GLY A 175 7.46 -14.99 5.75
CA GLY A 175 6.78 -15.70 6.85
C GLY A 175 7.07 -15.18 8.25
N LEU A 176 7.96 -14.19 8.41
CA LEU A 176 8.31 -13.60 9.69
C LEU A 176 7.71 -12.19 9.82
N TYR A 177 7.16 -11.89 10.99
CA TYR A 177 6.78 -10.53 11.33
C TYR A 177 8.03 -9.69 11.56
N GLY A 178 8.10 -8.54 10.92
CA GLY A 178 9.21 -7.61 11.04
C GLY A 178 8.73 -6.23 11.47
N GLY A 179 9.49 -5.57 12.30
CA GLY A 179 9.36 -4.15 12.56
C GLY A 179 9.85 -3.34 11.37
N ALA A 180 9.16 -3.42 10.23
CA ALA A 180 9.47 -2.53 9.13
C ALA A 180 9.15 -1.10 9.57
N ASN A 181 10.14 -0.21 9.48
CA ASN A 181 9.91 1.20 9.71
C ASN A 181 9.16 1.77 8.49
N PHE A 182 7.93 2.19 8.71
CA PHE A 182 7.08 2.86 7.70
C PHE A 182 7.13 4.38 7.81
N GLU A 183 7.93 4.96 8.74
CA GLU A 183 8.14 6.40 8.78
C GLU A 183 8.73 6.89 7.45
N GLY A 184 8.14 7.96 6.93
CA GLY A 184 8.51 8.48 5.62
C GLY A 184 7.86 7.77 4.43
N ALA A 185 7.12 6.67 4.64
CA ALA A 185 6.34 6.07 3.58
C ALA A 185 5.24 7.02 3.11
N VAL A 186 5.10 7.12 1.79
CA VAL A 186 4.09 7.97 1.15
C VAL A 186 2.97 7.08 0.64
N VAL A 187 1.75 7.43 0.98
CA VAL A 187 0.52 6.79 0.54
C VAL A 187 -0.29 7.79 -0.27
N LYS A 188 -0.69 7.42 -1.49
CA LYS A 188 -1.46 8.27 -2.40
C LYS A 188 -2.64 7.51 -2.97
N PRO A 189 -3.81 8.15 -3.15
CA PRO A 189 -4.89 7.58 -3.93
C PRO A 189 -4.41 7.13 -5.31
N SER A 190 -4.89 5.97 -5.74
CA SER A 190 -4.63 5.43 -7.08
C SER A 190 -5.85 5.69 -7.95
N GLU A 191 -5.91 6.89 -8.54
CA GLU A 191 -7.05 7.34 -9.35
C GLU A 191 -7.37 6.37 -10.49
N ASP A 192 -6.32 5.86 -11.14
CA ASP A 192 -6.41 4.92 -12.24
C ASP A 192 -7.03 3.57 -11.82
N PHE A 193 -6.74 3.08 -10.61
CA PHE A 193 -7.35 1.86 -10.09
C PHE A 193 -8.76 2.09 -9.58
N ASN A 194 -9.02 3.22 -8.91
CA ASN A 194 -10.37 3.61 -8.52
C ASN A 194 -11.27 3.69 -9.77
N LYS A 195 -10.83 4.43 -10.80
CA LYS A 195 -11.57 4.55 -12.07
C LYS A 195 -11.79 3.19 -12.76
N ALA A 196 -10.77 2.36 -12.84
CA ALA A 196 -10.86 1.05 -13.49
C ALA A 196 -11.83 0.12 -12.76
N TYR A 197 -11.80 0.10 -11.43
CA TYR A 197 -12.64 -0.77 -10.62
C TYR A 197 -14.12 -0.36 -10.65
N TYR A 198 -14.39 0.93 -10.53
CA TYR A 198 -15.75 1.47 -10.48
C TYR A 198 -16.31 1.88 -11.86
N SER A 199 -15.50 1.81 -12.93
CA SER A 199 -15.85 2.23 -14.29
C SER A 199 -16.29 3.70 -14.38
N GLN A 200 -15.87 4.52 -13.41
CA GLN A 200 -16.14 5.96 -13.35
C GLN A 200 -15.05 6.68 -12.56
N ASP A 201 -14.89 7.98 -12.80
CA ASP A 201 -13.97 8.79 -12.00
C ASP A 201 -14.54 8.94 -10.59
N CYS A 202 -13.77 8.51 -9.59
CA CYS A 202 -14.14 8.61 -8.19
C CYS A 202 -12.91 8.71 -7.30
N THR A 203 -13.07 9.43 -6.22
CA THR A 203 -12.05 9.65 -5.19
C THR A 203 -12.32 8.76 -3.96
N PRO A 204 -11.33 8.56 -3.07
CA PRO A 204 -11.58 7.92 -1.78
C PRO A 204 -12.69 8.61 -0.96
N ILE A 205 -12.85 9.94 -1.11
CA ILE A 205 -13.95 10.68 -0.47
C ILE A 205 -15.31 10.21 -0.99
N ASP A 206 -15.45 10.05 -2.31
CA ASP A 206 -16.69 9.58 -2.93
C ASP A 206 -17.02 8.15 -2.51
N ILE A 207 -15.99 7.30 -2.39
CA ILE A 207 -16.11 5.88 -2.03
C ILE A 207 -16.42 5.72 -0.54
N ILE A 208 -15.58 6.28 0.34
CA ILE A 208 -15.60 6.01 1.79
C ILE A 208 -16.50 6.99 2.54
N VAL A 209 -16.37 8.31 2.26
CA VAL A 209 -17.04 9.34 3.07
C VAL A 209 -18.46 9.58 2.60
N LYS A 210 -18.67 9.67 1.28
CA LYS A 210 -20.01 9.89 0.71
C LYS A 210 -20.78 8.59 0.51
N GLY A 211 -20.09 7.44 0.35
CA GLY A 211 -20.72 6.16 0.00
C GLY A 211 -21.57 6.27 -1.27
N SER A 212 -21.14 7.13 -2.22
CA SER A 212 -21.91 7.48 -3.41
C SER A 212 -21.65 6.54 -4.60
N VAL A 213 -20.61 5.70 -4.49
CA VAL A 213 -20.22 4.80 -5.56
C VAL A 213 -20.81 3.40 -5.32
N PRO A 214 -21.43 2.77 -6.34
CA PRO A 214 -21.99 1.43 -6.17
C PRO A 214 -20.90 0.39 -5.87
N HIS A 215 -21.14 -0.47 -4.87
CA HIS A 215 -20.26 -1.61 -4.60
C HIS A 215 -20.37 -2.66 -5.72
N ASN A 216 -19.25 -3.18 -6.14
CA ASN A 216 -19.21 -4.41 -6.96
C ASN A 216 -19.33 -5.63 -6.05
N LYS A 217 -20.56 -5.95 -5.63
CA LYS A 217 -20.85 -7.00 -4.63
C LYS A 217 -20.18 -8.35 -4.88
N ALA A 218 -19.90 -8.70 -6.12
CA ALA A 218 -19.28 -9.98 -6.45
C ALA A 218 -17.77 -10.00 -6.16
N ALA A 219 -17.08 -8.90 -6.46
CA ALA A 219 -15.65 -8.79 -6.24
C ALA A 219 -15.29 -8.32 -4.81
N ASP A 220 -16.16 -7.51 -4.19
CA ASP A 220 -15.94 -6.95 -2.85
C ASP A 220 -16.26 -7.97 -1.74
N SER A 221 -17.15 -8.92 -2.00
CA SER A 221 -17.72 -9.83 -1.02
C SER A 221 -16.68 -10.54 -0.12
N PRO A 222 -15.56 -11.09 -0.63
CA PRO A 222 -14.62 -11.79 0.24
C PRO A 222 -13.95 -10.88 1.27
N LEU A 223 -13.51 -9.67 0.86
CA LEU A 223 -12.82 -8.72 1.75
C LEU A 223 -13.77 -8.15 2.79
N PHE A 224 -14.95 -7.68 2.38
CA PHE A 224 -15.96 -7.10 3.27
C PHE A 224 -16.48 -8.11 4.27
N TRP A 225 -16.77 -9.35 3.84
CA TRP A 225 -17.21 -10.42 4.71
C TRP A 225 -16.23 -10.73 5.84
N ARG A 226 -14.94 -10.62 5.53
CA ARG A 226 -13.87 -10.85 6.50
C ARG A 226 -13.72 -9.71 7.50
N ILE A 227 -13.88 -8.49 7.03
CA ILE A 227 -13.77 -7.30 7.88
C ILE A 227 -15.06 -7.04 8.66
N ALA A 228 -16.24 -7.29 8.11
CA ALA A 228 -17.53 -7.03 8.75
C ALA A 228 -17.92 -8.06 9.82
N LYS A 229 -17.43 -9.29 9.74
CA LYS A 229 -17.59 -10.32 10.79
C LYS A 229 -16.68 -10.06 11.98
#